data_2f621efafbe4424c80371b8f49675d4d
#
_entry.id   2f621efafbe4424c80371b8f49675d4d
#
_cell.length_a   1.000
_cell.length_b   1.000
_cell.length_c   1.000
_cell.angle_alpha   90.00
_cell.angle_beta   90.00
_cell.angle_gamma   90.00
#
_symmetry.space_group_name_H-M   'P 1'
#
loop_
_entity.id
_entity.type
_entity.pdbx_description
1 polymer ?
#
loop_
_entity_poly.entity_id
_entity_poly.type
_entity_poly.pdbx_seq_one_letter_code
_entity_poly.pdbx_strand_id
1 'polypeptide(L)'
;MRDKVVAGVDFSSSKENPNETWLVVGRLSNLGFEILEVKKTGSHVLSKDLDAHKTLSALGVDCPFSLPVAFLDFLASKKIKKSYQSWQEVVEELVFIPFEEFAALAKEFGKEPKRVTDT
;
A
#
# COMPACT_ATOMS: atom_id res chain seq x y z
N MET A 1 13.41 25.06 -14.15
CA MET A 1 12.78 24.10 -13.23
C MET A 1 13.81 23.60 -12.22
N ARG A 2 13.44 23.58 -10.95
CA ARG A 2 14.35 23.05 -9.93
C ARG A 2 14.35 21.53 -10.03
N ASP A 3 15.51 20.90 -9.87
CA ASP A 3 15.62 19.45 -9.85
C ASP A 3 14.79 18.88 -8.70
N LYS A 4 14.09 17.78 -8.99
CA LYS A 4 13.25 17.08 -8.01
C LYS A 4 13.63 15.62 -7.96
N VAL A 5 13.75 15.09 -6.76
CA VAL A 5 13.97 13.68 -6.54
C VAL A 5 12.61 13.03 -6.28
N VAL A 6 12.30 12.00 -7.05
CA VAL A 6 11.03 11.29 -6.97
C VAL A 6 11.29 9.80 -6.83
N ALA A 7 10.34 9.08 -6.30
CA ALA A 7 10.47 7.63 -6.15
C ALA A 7 9.18 6.92 -6.53
N GLY A 8 9.32 5.67 -6.95
CA GLY A 8 8.21 4.78 -7.22
C GLY A 8 8.40 3.46 -6.48
N VAL A 9 7.32 2.91 -5.98
CA VAL A 9 7.33 1.64 -5.25
C VAL A 9 6.34 0.68 -5.90
N ASP A 10 6.82 -0.49 -6.24
CA ASP A 10 5.98 -1.59 -6.74
C ASP A 10 5.96 -2.69 -5.69
N PHE A 11 4.80 -2.86 -5.06
CA PHE A 11 4.59 -3.89 -4.06
C PHE A 11 4.19 -5.18 -4.75
N SER A 12 5.13 -6.12 -4.84
CA SER A 12 4.85 -7.43 -5.40
C SER A 12 5.21 -8.55 -4.42
N SER A 13 5.43 -8.20 -3.15
CA SER A 13 5.78 -9.20 -2.16
C SER A 13 4.62 -10.14 -1.87
N SER A 14 4.95 -11.42 -1.68
CA SER A 14 4.02 -12.44 -1.29
C SER A 14 4.51 -13.12 -0.02
N LYS A 15 3.70 -14.02 0.52
CA LYS A 15 4.12 -14.81 1.68
C LYS A 15 5.38 -15.63 1.38
N GLU A 16 5.52 -16.09 0.14
CA GLU A 16 6.65 -16.91 -0.30
C GLU A 16 7.86 -16.06 -0.68
N ASN A 17 7.62 -14.82 -1.16
CA ASN A 17 8.66 -13.91 -1.62
C ASN A 17 8.47 -12.53 -0.99
N PRO A 18 8.75 -12.39 0.31
CA PRO A 18 8.47 -11.13 1.02
C PRO A 18 9.37 -9.97 0.59
N ASN A 19 10.42 -10.24 -0.19
CA ASN A 19 11.39 -9.23 -0.61
C ASN A 19 11.26 -8.84 -2.08
N GLU A 20 10.08 -9.03 -2.68
CA GLU A 20 9.87 -8.69 -4.09
C GLU A 20 9.30 -7.29 -4.31
N THR A 21 9.42 -6.42 -3.33
CA THR A 21 9.06 -5.01 -3.49
C THR A 21 10.22 -4.27 -4.16
N TRP A 22 9.92 -3.47 -5.19
CA TRP A 22 10.92 -2.70 -5.90
C TRP A 22 10.78 -1.22 -5.60
N LEU A 23 11.92 -0.57 -5.37
CA LEU A 23 12.02 0.86 -5.17
C LEU A 23 12.87 1.43 -6.28
N VAL A 24 12.37 2.43 -6.98
CA VAL A 24 13.10 3.18 -8.00
C VAL A 24 13.15 4.63 -7.59
N VAL A 25 14.34 5.20 -7.57
CA VAL A 25 14.52 6.62 -7.25
C VAL A 25 15.11 7.32 -8.47
N GLY A 26 14.58 8.46 -8.82
CA GLY A 26 15.03 9.21 -9.97
C GLY A 26 15.07 10.70 -9.72
N ARG A 27 15.76 11.41 -10.61
CA ARG A 27 15.84 12.87 -10.61
C ARG A 27 15.17 13.41 -11.86
N LEU A 28 14.24 14.32 -11.64
CA LEU A 28 13.57 15.04 -12.73
C LEU A 28 14.18 16.42 -12.82
N SER A 29 14.63 16.80 -14.01
CA SER A 29 15.24 18.09 -14.26
C SER A 29 14.81 18.63 -15.61
N ASN A 30 15.28 19.81 -15.99
CA ASN A 30 15.02 20.38 -17.32
C ASN A 30 15.63 19.55 -18.45
N LEU A 31 16.63 18.72 -18.13
CA LEU A 31 17.30 17.87 -19.11
C LEU A 31 16.62 16.50 -19.28
N GLY A 32 15.60 16.21 -18.47
CA GLY A 32 14.88 14.97 -18.53
C GLY A 32 14.85 14.23 -17.21
N PHE A 33 14.76 12.92 -17.28
CA PHE A 33 14.66 12.05 -16.11
C PHE A 33 15.86 11.12 -16.04
N GLU A 34 16.48 11.06 -14.88
CA GLU A 34 17.63 10.20 -14.62
C GLU A 34 17.31 9.23 -13.48
N ILE A 35 17.54 7.95 -13.73
CA ILE A 35 17.36 6.93 -12.69
C ILE A 35 18.62 6.92 -11.80
N LEU A 36 18.43 7.19 -10.51
CA LEU A 36 19.51 7.21 -9.53
C LEU A 36 19.73 5.88 -8.85
N GLU A 37 18.63 5.14 -8.59
CA GLU A 37 18.71 3.89 -7.85
C GLU A 37 17.55 2.99 -8.26
N VAL A 38 17.82 1.71 -8.41
CA VAL A 38 16.82 0.66 -8.54
C VAL A 38 17.17 -0.40 -7.50
N LYS A 39 16.25 -0.66 -6.57
CA LYS A 39 16.55 -1.52 -5.44
C LYS A 39 15.40 -2.46 -5.16
N LYS A 40 15.74 -3.74 -5.02
CA LYS A 40 14.78 -4.73 -4.53
C LYS A 40 14.82 -4.68 -3.00
N THR A 41 13.64 -4.52 -2.37
CA THR A 41 13.53 -4.34 -0.93
C THR A 41 12.37 -5.16 -0.39
N GLY A 42 12.30 -5.29 0.92
CA GLY A 42 11.17 -5.92 1.58
C GLY A 42 10.22 -4.86 2.11
N SER A 43 8.94 -5.17 2.16
CA SER A 43 7.94 -4.23 2.66
C SER A 43 8.24 -3.79 4.10
N HIS A 44 8.85 -4.66 4.89
CA HIS A 44 9.17 -4.37 6.30
C HIS A 44 10.37 -3.43 6.48
N VAL A 45 11.19 -3.23 5.44
CA VAL A 45 12.33 -2.30 5.49
C VAL A 45 12.17 -1.10 4.56
N LEU A 46 11.05 -1.04 3.83
CA LEU A 46 10.80 0.02 2.86
C LEU A 46 10.85 1.41 3.49
N SER A 47 10.27 1.57 4.66
CA SER A 47 10.27 2.84 5.38
C SER A 47 11.71 3.33 5.62
N LYS A 48 12.59 2.44 6.04
CA LYS A 48 13.99 2.75 6.26
C LYS A 48 14.69 3.12 4.96
N ASP A 49 14.40 2.41 3.89
CA ASP A 49 14.99 2.71 2.58
C ASP A 49 14.52 4.08 2.07
N LEU A 50 13.26 4.43 2.29
CA LEU A 50 12.73 5.75 1.92
C LEU A 50 13.33 6.87 2.76
N ASP A 51 13.58 6.62 4.04
CA ASP A 51 14.19 7.61 4.93
C ASP A 51 15.61 7.99 4.50
N ALA A 52 16.29 7.14 3.75
CA ALA A 52 17.60 7.47 3.18
C ALA A 52 17.51 8.59 2.14
N HIS A 53 16.31 8.84 1.58
CA HIS A 53 16.06 9.88 0.59
C HIS A 53 15.16 10.96 1.19
N LYS A 54 15.72 11.78 2.09
CA LYS A 54 14.94 12.75 2.89
C LYS A 54 14.33 13.88 2.08
N THR A 55 14.75 14.06 0.84
CA THR A 55 14.31 15.18 0.00
C THR A 55 13.38 14.79 -1.13
N LEU A 56 12.66 13.68 -0.98
CA LEU A 56 11.70 13.27 -2.00
C LEU A 56 10.62 14.32 -2.18
N SER A 57 10.39 14.71 -3.43
CA SER A 57 9.32 15.63 -3.80
C SER A 57 8.00 14.91 -4.05
N ALA A 58 8.06 13.65 -4.46
CA ALA A 58 6.88 12.84 -4.72
C ALA A 58 7.21 11.35 -4.60
N LEU A 59 6.24 10.59 -4.19
CA LEU A 59 6.33 9.14 -4.10
C LEU A 59 5.10 8.52 -4.76
N GLY A 60 5.33 7.73 -5.81
CA GLY A 60 4.29 6.94 -6.44
C GLY A 60 4.30 5.54 -5.86
N VAL A 61 3.14 5.02 -5.54
CA VAL A 61 3.01 3.68 -4.93
C VAL A 61 1.98 2.88 -5.72
N ASP A 62 2.38 1.70 -6.17
CA ASP A 62 1.47 0.77 -6.84
C ASP A 62 0.75 -0.06 -5.78
N CYS A 63 -0.33 0.49 -5.28
CA CYS A 63 -1.20 -0.19 -4.33
C CYS A 63 -2.63 0.31 -4.50
N PRO A 64 -3.64 -0.50 -4.15
CA PRO A 64 -5.01 -0.02 -4.22
C PRO A 64 -5.24 1.06 -3.16
N PHE A 65 -6.00 2.09 -3.54
CA PHE A 65 -6.35 3.18 -2.61
C PHE A 65 -7.62 2.88 -1.83
N SER A 66 -8.28 1.76 -2.12
CA SER A 66 -9.48 1.36 -1.41
C SER A 66 -9.53 -0.15 -1.28
N LEU A 67 -10.39 -0.61 -0.41
CA LEU A 67 -10.65 -2.03 -0.23
C LEU A 67 -11.90 -2.43 -1.03
N PRO A 68 -12.01 -3.71 -1.44
CA PRO A 68 -13.24 -4.17 -2.10
C PRO A 68 -14.47 -3.90 -1.24
N VAL A 69 -15.57 -3.52 -1.90
CA VAL A 69 -16.81 -3.22 -1.18
C VAL A 69 -17.27 -4.42 -0.34
N ALA A 70 -17.12 -5.63 -0.88
CA ALA A 70 -17.48 -6.84 -0.14
C ALA A 70 -16.69 -6.98 1.16
N PHE A 71 -15.40 -6.62 1.15
CA PHE A 71 -14.59 -6.64 2.37
C PHE A 71 -15.03 -5.56 3.35
N LEU A 72 -15.39 -4.37 2.85
CA LEU A 72 -15.87 -3.29 3.72
C LEU A 72 -17.18 -3.68 4.41
N ASP A 73 -18.09 -4.31 3.69
CA ASP A 73 -19.34 -4.80 4.27
C ASP A 73 -19.08 -5.87 5.33
N PHE A 74 -18.15 -6.78 5.05
CA PHE A 74 -17.73 -7.81 6.00
C PHE A 74 -17.14 -7.17 7.27
N LEU A 75 -16.24 -6.21 7.10
CA LEU A 75 -15.63 -5.50 8.22
C LEU A 75 -16.66 -4.76 9.05
N ALA A 76 -17.59 -4.05 8.40
CA ALA A 76 -18.64 -3.32 9.09
C ALA A 76 -19.50 -4.27 9.93
N SER A 77 -19.85 -5.44 9.41
CA SER A 77 -20.64 -6.41 10.15
C SER A 77 -19.91 -6.92 11.38
N LYS A 78 -18.59 -7.10 11.30
CA LYS A 78 -17.77 -7.53 12.44
C LYS A 78 -17.63 -6.44 13.51
N LYS A 79 -17.73 -5.19 13.12
CA LYS A 79 -17.63 -4.03 14.03
C LYS A 79 -19.00 -3.50 14.44
N ILE A 80 -20.08 -4.23 14.14
CA ILE A 80 -21.45 -3.87 14.49
C ILE A 80 -21.82 -2.48 13.93
N LYS A 81 -21.49 -2.25 12.67
CA LYS A 81 -21.82 -1.04 11.93
C LYS A 81 -22.68 -1.41 10.73
N LYS A 82 -23.49 -0.47 10.24
CA LYS A 82 -24.29 -0.69 9.06
C LYS A 82 -23.45 -0.65 7.80
N SER A 83 -22.63 0.38 7.66
CA SER A 83 -21.74 0.55 6.54
C SER A 83 -20.79 1.71 6.83
N TYR A 84 -19.75 1.84 6.00
CA TYR A 84 -18.88 3.01 6.03
C TYR A 84 -19.38 4.00 4.97
N GLN A 85 -19.54 5.25 5.37
CA GLN A 85 -20.08 6.29 4.51
C GLN A 85 -19.01 7.02 3.72
N SER A 86 -17.74 6.91 4.13
CA SER A 86 -16.65 7.62 3.48
C SER A 86 -15.36 6.85 3.69
N TRP A 87 -14.36 7.14 2.86
CA TRP A 87 -13.02 6.58 3.02
C TRP A 87 -12.41 7.00 4.36
N GLN A 88 -12.72 8.21 4.84
CA GLN A 88 -12.24 8.67 6.12
C GLN A 88 -12.70 7.76 7.27
N GLU A 89 -13.97 7.34 7.26
CA GLU A 89 -14.46 6.39 8.27
C GLU A 89 -13.73 5.07 8.23
N VAL A 90 -13.41 4.58 7.02
CA VAL A 90 -12.65 3.33 6.87
C VAL A 90 -11.26 3.48 7.49
N VAL A 91 -10.56 4.58 7.18
CA VAL A 91 -9.22 4.82 7.72
C VAL A 91 -9.25 4.93 9.23
N GLU A 92 -10.22 5.64 9.78
CA GLU A 92 -10.37 5.77 11.24
C GLU A 92 -10.57 4.42 11.91
N GLU A 93 -11.36 3.53 11.28
CA GLU A 93 -11.55 2.18 11.82
C GLU A 93 -10.25 1.36 11.73
N LEU A 94 -9.57 1.40 10.59
CA LEU A 94 -8.36 0.61 10.38
C LEU A 94 -7.21 1.01 11.31
N VAL A 95 -7.11 2.30 11.65
CA VAL A 95 -6.06 2.79 12.54
C VAL A 95 -6.12 2.12 13.91
N PHE A 96 -7.33 1.77 14.38
CA PHE A 96 -7.52 1.16 15.69
C PHE A 96 -7.56 -0.37 15.68
N ILE A 97 -7.38 -0.99 14.53
CA ILE A 97 -7.35 -2.45 14.42
C ILE A 97 -5.90 -2.91 14.46
N PRO A 98 -5.49 -3.73 15.45
CA PRO A 98 -4.16 -4.32 15.44
C PRO A 98 -3.94 -5.18 14.21
N PHE A 99 -2.69 -5.25 13.75
CA PHE A 99 -2.36 -6.00 12.53
C PHE A 99 -2.83 -7.45 12.61
N GLU A 100 -2.65 -8.10 13.74
CA GLU A 100 -3.05 -9.50 13.92
C GLU A 100 -4.55 -9.69 13.77
N GLU A 101 -5.33 -8.74 14.28
CA GLU A 101 -6.79 -8.77 14.11
C GLU A 101 -7.18 -8.55 12.66
N PHE A 102 -6.55 -7.58 12.00
CA PHE A 102 -6.82 -7.32 10.58
C PHE A 102 -6.47 -8.55 9.73
N ALA A 103 -5.32 -9.17 9.98
CA ALA A 103 -4.90 -10.36 9.25
C ALA A 103 -5.89 -11.53 9.45
N ALA A 104 -6.41 -11.70 10.67
CA ALA A 104 -7.40 -12.73 10.95
C ALA A 104 -8.72 -12.45 10.21
N LEU A 105 -9.16 -11.20 10.18
CA LEU A 105 -10.37 -10.80 9.45
C LEU A 105 -10.20 -11.01 7.95
N ALA A 106 -9.07 -10.65 7.40
CA ALA A 106 -8.78 -10.84 5.98
C ALA A 106 -8.78 -12.33 5.61
N LYS A 107 -8.22 -13.16 6.48
CA LYS A 107 -8.20 -14.60 6.27
C LYS A 107 -9.61 -15.19 6.32
N GLU A 108 -10.43 -14.75 7.27
CA GLU A 108 -11.81 -15.19 7.38
C GLU A 108 -12.61 -14.78 6.14
N PHE A 109 -12.45 -13.53 5.69
CA PHE A 109 -13.09 -13.05 4.47
C PHE A 109 -12.65 -13.86 3.24
N GLY A 110 -11.39 -14.25 3.19
CA GLY A 110 -10.86 -15.03 2.07
C GLY A 110 -11.48 -16.41 1.91
N LYS A 111 -12.22 -16.89 2.90
CA LYS A 111 -12.97 -18.15 2.79
C LYS A 111 -14.32 -17.98 2.13
N GLU A 112 -14.79 -16.73 1.98
CA GLU A 112 -16.04 -16.44 1.29
C GLU A 112 -15.84 -16.52 -0.24
N PRO A 113 -16.91 -16.83 -1.01
CA PRO A 113 -16.80 -16.81 -2.46
C PRO A 113 -16.39 -15.43 -2.96
N LYS A 114 -15.35 -15.40 -3.78
CA LYS A 114 -14.86 -14.14 -4.35
C LYS A 114 -15.71 -13.70 -5.52
N ARG A 115 -15.88 -12.40 -5.67
CA ARG A 115 -16.46 -11.82 -6.87
C ARG A 115 -15.45 -11.93 -8.01
N VAL A 116 -15.94 -11.87 -9.24
CA VAL A 116 -15.07 -11.93 -10.42
C VAL A 116 -14.00 -10.83 -10.38
N THR A 117 -14.35 -9.66 -9.87
CA THR A 117 -13.46 -8.50 -9.79
C THR A 117 -12.43 -8.59 -8.65
N ASP A 118 -12.53 -9.60 -7.79
CA ASP A 118 -11.63 -9.76 -6.65
C ASP A 118 -10.44 -10.68 -6.97
N THR A 119 -10.32 -11.12 -8.20
CA THR A 119 -9.25 -12.01 -8.65
C THR A 119 -7.99 -11.26 -9.04
#